data_3842e9cf67b777a70be95c09a34cc837
#
_entry.id   3842e9cf67b777a70be95c09a34cc837
#
_cell.length_a   1.000
_cell.length_b   1.000
_cell.length_c   1.000
_cell.angle_alpha   90.00
_cell.angle_beta   90.00
_cell.angle_gamma   90.00
#
_symmetry.space_group_name_H-M   'P 1'
#
loop_
_entity.id
_entity.type
_entity.pdbx_description
1 polymer ?
#
loop_
_entity_poly.entity_id
_entity_poly.type
_entity_poly.pdbx_seq_one_letter_code
_entity_poly.pdbx_strand_id
1 'polypeptide(L)'
;KYNYDLPGDGTPVVYPLQSGNGQYNVRVMQNTTENKYMELFSAQADVVLDSEFEPFLRPSQRVAYSVDSACVLLASDISAQAADAAAVVSSVYEYIQGNVDYDYDKAQNIVDNNVTGYLPDPDETLSTKKGICYDYAALAAAMLRSQGIPTKLITGYVSSGGSELYHAWNMIWLEESGWITVEIRAPRHEWQRIDLTFAAAGQSALVGD
;
A
#
# COMPACT_ATOMS: atom_id res chain seq x y z
N LYS A 1 10.84 -9.77 -5.79
CA LYS A 1 9.89 -10.89 -5.68
C LYS A 1 8.67 -10.44 -4.89
N TYR A 2 7.47 -10.72 -5.42
CA TYR A 2 6.21 -10.43 -4.75
C TYR A 2 5.48 -11.74 -4.49
N ASN A 3 4.85 -11.86 -3.33
CA ASN A 3 4.03 -12.99 -2.96
C ASN A 3 2.58 -12.54 -2.80
N TYR A 4 1.67 -13.35 -3.30
CA TYR A 4 0.23 -13.12 -3.26
C TYR A 4 -0.47 -14.43 -2.89
N ASP A 5 -1.63 -14.34 -2.28
CA ASP A 5 -2.45 -15.49 -2.01
C ASP A 5 -3.37 -15.78 -3.20
N LEU A 6 -3.49 -17.05 -3.54
CA LEU A 6 -4.39 -17.52 -4.59
C LEU A 6 -5.60 -18.17 -3.92
N PRO A 7 -6.83 -17.64 -4.11
CA PRO A 7 -8.05 -18.25 -3.58
C PRO A 7 -8.27 -19.65 -4.18
N GLY A 8 -8.69 -20.58 -3.34
CA GLY A 8 -8.96 -21.96 -3.78
C GLY A 8 -10.35 -22.19 -4.39
N ASP A 9 -11.16 -21.15 -4.49
CA ASP A 9 -12.56 -21.21 -4.93
C ASP A 9 -12.77 -20.96 -6.44
N GLY A 10 -11.67 -20.74 -7.17
CA GLY A 10 -11.71 -20.45 -8.61
C GLY A 10 -11.98 -18.99 -8.96
N THR A 11 -12.06 -18.10 -7.98
CA THR A 11 -12.20 -16.65 -8.21
C THR A 11 -10.96 -16.12 -8.93
N PRO A 12 -11.09 -15.44 -10.09
CA PRO A 12 -9.97 -14.81 -10.76
C PRO A 12 -9.34 -13.70 -9.92
N VAL A 13 -8.02 -13.68 -9.83
CA VAL A 13 -7.26 -12.64 -9.14
C VAL A 13 -6.32 -11.95 -10.12
N VAL A 14 -6.26 -10.64 -10.03
CA VAL A 14 -5.36 -9.81 -10.83
C VAL A 14 -4.18 -9.36 -9.97
N TYR A 15 -2.98 -9.61 -10.43
CA TYR A 15 -1.75 -9.21 -9.76
C TYR A 15 -1.03 -8.13 -10.58
N PRO A 16 -0.63 -7.01 -9.96
CA PRO A 16 0.04 -5.94 -10.68
C PRO A 16 1.46 -6.31 -11.09
N LEU A 17 1.84 -6.00 -12.34
CA LEU A 17 3.19 -6.17 -12.85
C LEU A 17 4.05 -4.95 -12.47
N GLN A 18 4.45 -4.85 -11.21
CA GLN A 18 5.01 -3.62 -10.63
C GLN A 18 6.55 -3.53 -10.66
N SER A 19 7.22 -4.43 -11.38
CA SER A 19 8.69 -4.40 -11.54
C SER A 19 9.17 -3.72 -12.83
N GLY A 20 8.27 -3.05 -13.56
CA GLY A 20 8.59 -2.41 -14.84
C GLY A 20 8.70 -3.39 -16.00
N ASN A 21 9.34 -2.97 -17.08
CA ASN A 21 9.57 -3.81 -18.25
C ASN A 21 10.61 -4.90 -17.96
N GLY A 22 10.43 -6.06 -18.55
CA GLY A 22 11.39 -7.17 -18.45
C GLY A 22 10.74 -8.54 -18.36
N GLN A 23 11.54 -9.54 -18.05
CA GLN A 23 11.07 -10.91 -17.92
C GLN A 23 10.43 -11.16 -16.57
N TYR A 24 9.17 -11.60 -16.58
CA TYR A 24 8.43 -12.04 -15.40
C TYR A 24 8.39 -13.55 -15.33
N ASN A 25 8.59 -14.06 -14.13
CA ASN A 25 8.42 -15.47 -13.80
C ASN A 25 7.30 -15.60 -12.76
N VAL A 26 6.18 -16.18 -13.18
CA VAL A 26 5.03 -16.44 -12.32
C VAL A 26 5.09 -17.89 -11.86
N ARG A 27 4.97 -18.11 -10.57
CA ARG A 27 5.02 -19.45 -9.96
C ARG A 27 3.83 -19.64 -9.04
N VAL A 28 3.10 -20.73 -9.22
CA VAL A 28 2.05 -21.16 -8.30
C VAL A 28 2.65 -22.17 -7.34
N MET A 29 2.58 -21.85 -6.06
CA MET A 29 3.16 -22.63 -4.98
C MET A 29 2.06 -23.15 -4.05
N GLN A 30 2.11 -24.42 -3.73
CA GLN A 30 1.22 -25.02 -2.72
C GLN A 30 1.98 -25.13 -1.39
N ASN A 31 1.40 -24.64 -0.31
CA ASN A 31 1.91 -24.92 1.02
C ASN A 31 1.72 -26.40 1.35
N THR A 32 2.74 -27.05 1.87
CA THR A 32 2.71 -28.47 2.25
C THR A 32 2.77 -28.68 3.75
N THR A 33 3.72 -28.02 4.42
CA THR A 33 3.92 -28.14 5.86
C THR A 33 4.64 -26.90 6.37
N GLU A 34 4.11 -26.20 7.32
CA GLU A 34 4.73 -24.99 7.91
C GLU A 34 5.10 -23.96 6.81
N ASN A 35 6.38 -23.65 6.65
CA ASN A 35 6.89 -22.72 5.64
C ASN A 35 7.45 -23.44 4.39
N LYS A 36 7.05 -24.69 4.14
CA LYS A 36 7.49 -25.46 2.96
C LYS A 36 6.44 -25.36 1.87
N TYR A 37 6.92 -25.12 0.66
CA TYR A 37 6.08 -24.97 -0.51
C TYR A 37 6.58 -25.88 -1.65
N MET A 38 5.63 -26.44 -2.37
CA MET A 38 5.86 -27.22 -3.61
C MET A 38 5.38 -26.38 -4.79
N GLU A 39 6.20 -26.31 -5.83
CA GLU A 39 5.81 -25.67 -7.08
C GLU A 39 4.82 -26.56 -7.85
N LEU A 40 3.66 -26.01 -8.17
CA LEU A 40 2.65 -26.67 -8.97
C LEU A 40 2.73 -26.27 -10.45
N PHE A 41 3.08 -25.01 -10.70
CA PHE A 41 3.12 -24.45 -12.05
C PHE A 41 4.09 -23.27 -12.09
N SER A 42 4.75 -23.09 -13.23
CA SER A 42 5.48 -21.87 -13.54
C SER A 42 5.32 -21.47 -14.99
N ALA A 43 5.34 -20.14 -15.21
CA ALA A 43 5.32 -19.55 -16.53
C ALA A 43 6.25 -18.34 -16.58
N GLN A 44 6.80 -18.06 -17.76
CA GLN A 44 7.62 -16.89 -18.01
C GLN A 44 6.99 -16.05 -19.12
N ALA A 45 7.09 -14.73 -19.00
CA ALA A 45 6.65 -13.80 -20.04
C ALA A 45 7.60 -12.60 -20.08
N ASP A 46 7.93 -12.17 -21.28
CA ASP A 46 8.59 -10.89 -21.48
C ASP A 46 7.49 -9.82 -21.56
N VAL A 47 7.60 -8.81 -20.69
CA VAL A 47 6.59 -7.78 -20.50
C VAL A 47 7.15 -6.43 -20.92
N VAL A 48 6.36 -5.72 -21.71
CA VAL A 48 6.52 -4.29 -21.98
C VAL A 48 5.23 -3.61 -21.54
N LEU A 49 5.34 -2.74 -20.55
CA LEU A 49 4.19 -2.01 -20.01
C LEU A 49 3.85 -0.82 -20.92
N ASP A 50 2.57 -0.60 -21.16
CA ASP A 50 2.08 0.60 -21.85
C ASP A 50 2.32 1.87 -21.04
N SER A 51 2.28 1.75 -19.70
CA SER A 51 2.61 2.81 -18.76
C SER A 51 3.22 2.22 -17.49
N GLU A 52 4.29 2.83 -16.99
CA GLU A 52 4.90 2.46 -15.70
C GLU A 52 4.00 2.76 -14.50
N PHE A 53 2.98 3.61 -14.66
CA PHE A 53 2.06 4.01 -13.61
C PHE A 53 0.85 3.08 -13.46
N GLU A 54 0.47 2.34 -14.50
CA GLU A 54 -0.71 1.47 -14.49
C GLU A 54 -0.78 0.51 -13.28
N PRO A 55 0.30 -0.16 -12.85
CA PRO A 55 0.26 -1.02 -11.68
C PRO A 55 -0.08 -0.29 -10.38
N PHE A 56 0.11 1.03 -10.37
CA PHE A 56 -0.08 1.90 -9.20
C PHE A 56 -1.33 2.77 -9.30
N LEU A 57 -2.16 2.52 -10.33
CA LEU A 57 -3.47 3.14 -10.57
C LEU A 57 -4.62 2.13 -10.47
N ARG A 58 -4.30 0.84 -10.29
CA ARG A 58 -5.28 -0.24 -10.27
C ARG A 58 -5.43 -0.83 -8.86
N PRO A 59 -6.60 -1.43 -8.55
CA PRO A 59 -6.75 -2.22 -7.35
C PRO A 59 -5.81 -3.43 -7.38
N SER A 60 -5.48 -3.92 -6.20
CA SER A 60 -4.68 -5.13 -6.02
C SER A 60 -5.11 -5.84 -4.74
N GLN A 61 -4.63 -7.05 -4.47
CA GLN A 61 -4.94 -7.78 -3.25
C GLN A 61 -4.63 -6.99 -1.97
N ARG A 62 -3.63 -6.11 -2.01
CA ARG A 62 -3.20 -5.29 -0.86
C ARG A 62 -3.79 -3.88 -0.84
N VAL A 63 -4.42 -3.47 -1.92
CA VAL A 63 -5.10 -2.19 -2.06
C VAL A 63 -6.41 -2.49 -2.77
N ALA A 64 -7.35 -3.09 -2.03
CA ALA A 64 -8.61 -3.54 -2.57
C ALA A 64 -9.61 -2.38 -2.63
N TYR A 65 -10.21 -2.17 -3.80
CA TYR A 65 -11.32 -1.23 -4.00
C TYR A 65 -12.03 -1.49 -5.32
N SER A 66 -13.25 -1.03 -5.41
CA SER A 66 -14.06 -0.99 -6.62
C SER A 66 -14.63 0.41 -6.84
N VAL A 67 -15.29 0.63 -7.95
CA VAL A 67 -15.94 1.94 -8.22
C VAL A 67 -17.02 2.30 -7.21
N ASP A 68 -17.62 1.32 -6.55
CA ASP A 68 -18.69 1.48 -5.56
C ASP A 68 -18.16 1.49 -4.12
N SER A 69 -16.85 1.34 -3.91
CA SER A 69 -16.24 1.37 -2.58
C SER A 69 -16.45 2.71 -1.88
N ALA A 70 -16.78 2.69 -0.59
CA ALA A 70 -17.02 3.90 0.19
C ALA A 70 -15.81 4.83 0.22
N CYS A 71 -14.60 4.27 0.26
CA CYS A 71 -13.35 5.03 0.19
C CYS A 71 -13.18 5.75 -1.16
N VAL A 72 -13.66 5.16 -2.26
CA VAL A 72 -13.61 5.77 -3.60
C VAL A 72 -14.60 6.92 -3.72
N LEU A 73 -15.82 6.75 -3.21
CA LEU A 73 -16.84 7.82 -3.21
C LEU A 73 -16.36 9.02 -2.37
N LEU A 74 -15.82 8.76 -1.19
CA LEU A 74 -15.23 9.81 -0.36
C LEU A 74 -14.06 10.51 -1.04
N ALA A 75 -13.17 9.75 -1.69
CA ALA A 75 -12.04 10.34 -2.42
C ALA A 75 -12.50 11.23 -3.58
N SER A 76 -13.57 10.86 -4.26
CA SER A 76 -14.19 11.70 -5.30
C SER A 76 -14.71 13.03 -4.74
N ASP A 77 -15.39 13.00 -3.58
CA ASP A 77 -15.87 14.22 -2.93
C ASP A 77 -14.74 15.15 -2.48
N ILE A 78 -13.64 14.58 -1.97
CA ILE A 78 -12.43 15.31 -1.60
C ILE A 78 -11.78 15.92 -2.84
N SER A 79 -11.61 15.14 -3.90
CA SER A 79 -10.97 15.55 -5.15
C SER A 79 -11.74 16.69 -5.85
N ALA A 80 -13.07 16.66 -5.79
CA ALA A 80 -13.93 17.69 -6.39
C ALA A 80 -13.70 19.09 -5.80
N GLN A 81 -13.14 19.19 -4.60
CA GLN A 81 -12.86 20.44 -3.90
C GLN A 81 -11.39 20.85 -3.94
N ALA A 82 -10.52 19.98 -4.45
CA ALA A 82 -9.08 20.21 -4.50
C ALA A 82 -8.67 20.97 -5.77
N ALA A 83 -7.67 21.82 -5.65
CA ALA A 83 -7.17 22.63 -6.76
C ALA A 83 -6.29 21.83 -7.72
N ASP A 84 -5.56 20.83 -7.20
CA ASP A 84 -4.59 20.01 -7.91
C ASP A 84 -4.37 18.66 -7.18
N ALA A 85 -3.54 17.80 -7.78
CA ALA A 85 -3.22 16.49 -7.21
C ALA A 85 -2.53 16.57 -5.83
N ALA A 86 -1.70 17.57 -5.58
CA ALA A 86 -1.04 17.76 -4.30
C ALA A 86 -2.05 18.12 -3.20
N ALA A 87 -3.05 18.94 -3.53
CA ALA A 87 -4.17 19.25 -2.64
C ALA A 87 -5.03 18.02 -2.34
N VAL A 88 -5.29 17.15 -3.34
CA VAL A 88 -5.97 15.86 -3.10
C VAL A 88 -5.19 15.01 -2.12
N VAL A 89 -3.87 14.85 -2.33
CA VAL A 89 -3.00 14.09 -1.42
C VAL A 89 -3.09 14.65 0.01
N SER A 90 -2.91 15.95 0.19
CA SER A 90 -2.99 16.59 1.51
C SER A 90 -4.35 16.32 2.18
N SER A 91 -5.44 16.54 1.46
CA SER A 91 -6.80 16.37 2.01
C SER A 91 -7.12 14.91 2.37
N VAL A 92 -6.64 13.93 1.57
CA VAL A 92 -6.79 12.50 1.89
C VAL A 92 -6.05 12.15 3.19
N TYR A 93 -4.80 12.59 3.33
CA TYR A 93 -4.02 12.32 4.54
C TYR A 93 -4.56 13.04 5.77
N GLU A 94 -4.99 14.29 5.64
CA GLU A 94 -5.66 15.04 6.70
C GLU A 94 -6.97 14.36 7.14
N TYR A 95 -7.75 13.84 6.17
CA TYR A 95 -8.95 13.08 6.48
C TYR A 95 -8.65 11.82 7.29
N ILE A 96 -7.69 11.00 6.82
CA ILE A 96 -7.32 9.75 7.50
C ILE A 96 -6.79 10.07 8.91
N GLN A 97 -5.90 11.03 9.04
CA GLN A 97 -5.34 11.46 10.33
C GLN A 97 -6.40 11.93 11.31
N GLY A 98 -7.40 12.66 10.83
CA GLY A 98 -8.45 13.24 11.68
C GLY A 98 -9.60 12.29 12.00
N ASN A 99 -9.73 11.16 11.28
CA ASN A 99 -10.91 10.30 11.38
C ASN A 99 -10.63 8.84 11.65
N VAL A 100 -9.37 8.39 11.58
CA VAL A 100 -9.00 6.99 11.79
C VAL A 100 -8.00 6.90 12.94
N ASP A 101 -8.41 6.28 14.04
CA ASP A 101 -7.59 6.06 15.23
C ASP A 101 -6.66 4.85 15.05
N TYR A 102 -5.50 4.85 15.74
CA TYR A 102 -4.59 3.72 15.70
C TYR A 102 -5.12 2.55 16.52
N ASP A 103 -5.18 1.37 15.89
CA ASP A 103 -5.66 0.14 16.51
C ASP A 103 -4.50 -0.62 17.17
N TYR A 104 -4.23 -0.28 18.43
CA TYR A 104 -3.17 -0.92 19.21
C TYR A 104 -3.42 -2.41 19.45
N ASP A 105 -4.68 -2.83 19.60
CA ASP A 105 -5.04 -4.23 19.84
C ASP A 105 -4.76 -5.06 18.56
N LYS A 106 -5.14 -4.57 17.39
CA LYS A 106 -4.82 -5.19 16.10
C LYS A 106 -3.31 -5.26 15.89
N ALA A 107 -2.58 -4.17 16.16
CA ALA A 107 -1.13 -4.14 16.03
C ALA A 107 -0.46 -5.19 16.91
N GLN A 108 -0.87 -5.30 18.18
CA GLN A 108 -0.32 -6.27 19.12
C GLN A 108 -0.63 -7.71 18.70
N ASN A 109 -1.86 -7.99 18.25
CA ASN A 109 -2.25 -9.32 17.77
C ASN A 109 -1.41 -9.78 16.56
N ILE A 110 -1.04 -8.85 15.66
CA ILE A 110 -0.16 -9.16 14.52
C ILE A 110 1.27 -9.43 15.01
N VAL A 111 1.79 -8.61 15.91
CA VAL A 111 3.14 -8.79 16.48
C VAL A 111 3.25 -10.13 17.22
N ASP A 112 2.22 -10.52 17.93
CA ASP A 112 2.15 -11.79 18.69
C ASP A 112 1.90 -13.02 17.78
N ASN A 113 1.85 -12.83 16.45
CA ASN A 113 1.50 -13.86 15.45
C ASN A 113 0.13 -14.55 15.68
N ASN A 114 -0.80 -13.89 16.37
CA ASN A 114 -2.16 -14.37 16.51
C ASN A 114 -2.96 -14.22 15.19
N VAL A 115 -2.51 -13.31 14.32
CA VAL A 115 -3.07 -13.07 12.98
C VAL A 115 -1.94 -13.21 11.96
N THR A 116 -2.10 -14.14 11.00
CA THR A 116 -1.16 -14.36 9.91
C THR A 116 -1.84 -14.05 8.57
N GLY A 117 -1.08 -13.57 7.60
CA GLY A 117 -1.62 -13.28 6.26
C GLY A 117 -2.62 -12.11 6.25
N TYR A 118 -2.47 -11.15 7.17
CA TYR A 118 -3.36 -9.99 7.24
C TYR A 118 -3.31 -9.19 5.93
N LEU A 119 -4.50 -8.93 5.38
CA LEU A 119 -4.70 -8.05 4.23
C LEU A 119 -5.60 -6.89 4.68
N PRO A 120 -5.22 -5.65 4.40
CA PRO A 120 -6.03 -4.49 4.78
C PRO A 120 -7.26 -4.38 3.88
N ASP A 121 -8.37 -3.93 4.47
CA ASP A 121 -9.58 -3.56 3.77
C ASP A 121 -9.83 -2.04 3.95
N PRO A 122 -9.71 -1.24 2.87
CA PRO A 122 -9.92 0.20 2.94
C PRO A 122 -11.31 0.61 3.41
N ASP A 123 -12.37 -0.09 2.99
CA ASP A 123 -13.73 0.24 3.37
C ASP A 123 -14.03 -0.16 4.83
N GLU A 124 -13.48 -1.29 5.30
CA GLU A 124 -13.53 -1.65 6.72
C GLU A 124 -12.82 -0.61 7.59
N THR A 125 -11.60 -0.19 7.19
CA THR A 125 -10.83 0.85 7.89
C THR A 125 -11.63 2.16 7.99
N LEU A 126 -12.25 2.57 6.87
CA LEU A 126 -13.08 3.76 6.82
C LEU A 126 -14.32 3.64 7.73
N SER A 127 -14.99 2.49 7.74
CA SER A 127 -16.22 2.26 8.49
C SER A 127 -15.98 2.12 10.00
N THR A 128 -14.92 1.42 10.39
CA THR A 128 -14.55 1.20 11.79
C THR A 128 -13.83 2.39 12.42
N LYS A 129 -13.26 3.26 11.56
CA LYS A 129 -12.39 4.38 11.97
C LYS A 129 -11.21 3.93 12.83
N LYS A 130 -10.71 2.73 12.58
CA LYS A 130 -9.56 2.16 13.26
C LYS A 130 -8.67 1.41 12.28
N GLY A 131 -7.35 1.54 12.47
CA GLY A 131 -6.39 0.83 11.64
C GLY A 131 -4.97 0.93 12.16
N ILE A 132 -4.09 0.12 11.59
CA ILE A 132 -2.65 0.18 11.79
C ILE A 132 -1.99 0.90 10.60
N CYS A 133 -0.68 1.07 10.63
CA CYS A 133 0.06 1.72 9.52
C CYS A 133 -0.26 1.11 8.14
N TYR A 134 -0.46 -0.21 8.08
CA TYR A 134 -0.79 -0.91 6.85
C TYR A 134 -2.20 -0.56 6.35
N ASP A 135 -3.18 -0.45 7.25
CA ASP A 135 -4.54 -0.02 6.91
C ASP A 135 -4.56 1.43 6.40
N TYR A 136 -3.83 2.33 7.06
CA TYR A 136 -3.69 3.72 6.64
C TYR A 136 -3.10 3.84 5.24
N ALA A 137 -2.01 3.10 4.99
CA ALA A 137 -1.34 3.13 3.69
C ALA A 137 -2.22 2.52 2.58
N ALA A 138 -2.99 1.47 2.90
CA ALA A 138 -3.92 0.85 1.95
C ALA A 138 -5.12 1.75 1.64
N LEU A 139 -5.72 2.37 2.67
CA LEU A 139 -6.81 3.33 2.51
C LEU A 139 -6.37 4.55 1.67
N ALA A 140 -5.23 5.16 2.02
CA ALA A 140 -4.69 6.27 1.24
C ALA A 140 -4.41 5.88 -0.22
N ALA A 141 -3.81 4.69 -0.45
CA ALA A 141 -3.55 4.21 -1.80
C ALA A 141 -4.84 3.95 -2.58
N ALA A 142 -5.88 3.37 -1.98
CA ALA A 142 -7.17 3.15 -2.63
C ALA A 142 -7.83 4.48 -3.04
N MET A 143 -7.87 5.44 -2.11
CA MET A 143 -8.42 6.76 -2.35
C MET A 143 -7.68 7.50 -3.47
N LEU A 144 -6.34 7.54 -3.43
CA LEU A 144 -5.53 8.26 -4.41
C LEU A 144 -5.53 7.59 -5.80
N ARG A 145 -5.40 6.26 -5.86
CA ARG A 145 -5.46 5.51 -7.13
C ARG A 145 -6.78 5.71 -7.85
N SER A 146 -7.88 5.70 -7.12
CA SER A 146 -9.22 5.93 -7.68
C SER A 146 -9.38 7.32 -8.30
N GLN A 147 -8.57 8.29 -7.88
CA GLN A 147 -8.53 9.65 -8.43
C GLN A 147 -7.44 9.84 -9.51
N GLY A 148 -6.85 8.74 -9.98
CA GLY A 148 -5.83 8.81 -11.04
C GLY A 148 -4.44 9.24 -10.55
N ILE A 149 -4.18 9.24 -9.25
CA ILE A 149 -2.88 9.58 -8.67
C ILE A 149 -2.07 8.31 -8.42
N PRO A 150 -0.96 8.06 -9.17
CA PRO A 150 -0.18 6.84 -9.03
C PRO A 150 0.38 6.72 -7.61
N THR A 151 0.03 5.64 -6.90
CA THR A 151 0.38 5.44 -5.50
C THR A 151 0.87 4.02 -5.25
N LYS A 152 2.11 3.89 -4.76
CA LYS A 152 2.67 2.63 -4.27
C LYS A 152 2.34 2.47 -2.79
N LEU A 153 1.97 1.26 -2.39
CA LEU A 153 1.97 0.85 -0.99
C LEU A 153 3.29 0.14 -0.74
N ILE A 154 4.06 0.65 0.19
CA ILE A 154 5.39 0.14 0.55
C ILE A 154 5.32 -0.44 1.97
N THR A 155 5.99 -1.56 2.17
CA THR A 155 6.19 -2.15 3.50
C THR A 155 7.66 -2.47 3.69
N GLY A 156 8.18 -2.29 4.89
CA GLY A 156 9.59 -2.54 5.19
C GLY A 156 9.94 -2.27 6.65
N TYR A 157 11.19 -2.49 6.98
CA TYR A 157 11.71 -2.16 8.30
C TYR A 157 12.19 -0.71 8.33
N VAL A 158 11.83 -0.01 9.39
CA VAL A 158 12.26 1.36 9.66
C VAL A 158 13.00 1.41 10.99
N SER A 159 14.10 2.15 11.06
CA SER A 159 14.82 2.36 12.33
C SER A 159 14.20 3.55 13.07
N SER A 160 13.72 3.31 14.28
CA SER A 160 13.15 4.34 15.14
C SER A 160 13.69 4.20 16.56
N GLY A 161 14.43 5.19 17.06
CA GLY A 161 14.95 5.19 18.43
C GLY A 161 15.89 4.03 18.78
N GLY A 162 16.58 3.46 17.77
CA GLY A 162 17.51 2.33 17.95
C GLY A 162 16.82 0.94 17.90
N SER A 163 15.54 0.89 17.59
CA SER A 163 14.78 -0.34 17.33
C SER A 163 14.35 -0.40 15.87
N GLU A 164 14.32 -1.59 15.30
CA GLU A 164 13.71 -1.83 13.98
C GLU A 164 12.22 -2.13 14.15
N LEU A 165 11.41 -1.43 13.39
CA LEU A 165 9.95 -1.61 13.36
C LEU A 165 9.50 -1.89 11.93
N TYR A 166 8.70 -2.95 11.73
CA TYR A 166 8.04 -3.17 10.45
C TYR A 166 6.93 -2.15 10.26
N HIS A 167 6.97 -1.43 9.14
CA HIS A 167 6.10 -0.29 8.89
C HIS A 167 5.53 -0.32 7.47
N ALA A 168 4.47 0.44 7.24
CA ALA A 168 3.88 0.64 5.93
C ALA A 168 3.65 2.14 5.67
N TRP A 169 3.91 2.55 4.41
CA TRP A 169 3.77 3.92 3.95
C TRP A 169 3.44 3.97 2.46
N ASN A 170 3.30 5.15 1.90
CA ASN A 170 3.05 5.33 0.47
C ASN A 170 4.21 6.06 -0.24
N MET A 171 4.42 5.71 -1.50
CA MET A 171 5.10 6.56 -2.46
C MET A 171 4.08 7.02 -3.51
N ILE A 172 3.99 8.32 -3.71
CA ILE A 172 2.97 8.97 -4.53
C ILE A 172 3.65 9.75 -5.63
N TRP A 173 3.17 9.61 -6.86
CA TRP A 173 3.67 10.37 -7.99
C TRP A 173 2.92 11.69 -8.13
N LEU A 174 3.67 12.78 -8.17
CA LEU A 174 3.18 14.11 -8.53
C LEU A 174 4.02 14.64 -9.70
N GLU A 175 3.37 15.22 -10.70
CA GLU A 175 4.03 15.67 -11.94
C GLU A 175 5.21 16.62 -11.69
N GLU A 176 5.04 17.55 -10.75
CA GLU A 176 6.06 18.55 -10.42
C GLU A 176 7.19 18.03 -9.54
N SER A 177 6.95 16.96 -8.75
CA SER A 177 7.87 16.48 -7.71
C SER A 177 8.42 15.08 -7.96
N GLY A 178 7.85 14.33 -8.94
CA GLY A 178 8.13 12.90 -9.09
C GLY A 178 7.57 12.07 -7.94
N TRP A 179 8.21 10.95 -7.63
CA TRP A 179 7.83 10.09 -6.51
C TRP A 179 8.20 10.74 -5.17
N ILE A 180 7.20 11.03 -4.36
CA ILE A 180 7.35 11.50 -2.97
C ILE A 180 6.93 10.41 -2.00
N THR A 181 7.54 10.38 -0.81
CA THR A 181 7.15 9.46 0.26
C THR A 181 6.26 10.17 1.27
N VAL A 182 5.15 9.53 1.64
CA VAL A 182 4.19 10.04 2.63
C VAL A 182 3.81 8.93 3.59
N GLU A 183 3.80 9.22 4.90
CA GLU A 183 3.41 8.29 5.94
C GLU A 183 2.58 8.96 7.04
N ILE A 184 1.77 8.17 7.75
CA ILE A 184 1.13 8.58 9.01
C ILE A 184 1.83 7.85 10.15
N ARG A 185 2.43 8.60 11.07
CA ARG A 185 3.14 8.06 12.24
C ARG A 185 2.23 8.00 13.46
N ALA A 186 2.03 6.79 13.98
CA ALA A 186 1.51 6.59 15.32
C ALA A 186 2.66 6.74 16.37
N PRO A 187 2.39 7.25 17.60
CA PRO A 187 1.10 7.63 18.17
C PRO A 187 0.73 9.11 18.01
N ARG A 188 1.51 9.90 17.27
CA ARG A 188 1.30 11.36 17.18
C ARG A 188 0.21 11.78 16.21
N HIS A 189 -0.33 10.85 15.41
CA HIS A 189 -1.29 11.13 14.34
C HIS A 189 -0.85 12.26 13.39
N GLU A 190 0.46 12.39 13.18
CA GLU A 190 1.03 13.37 12.26
C GLU A 190 1.42 12.67 10.96
N TRP A 191 0.99 13.19 9.83
CA TRP A 191 1.50 12.77 8.54
C TRP A 191 2.74 13.60 8.16
N GLN A 192 3.67 12.97 7.45
CA GLN A 192 4.86 13.64 6.96
C GLN A 192 5.04 13.37 5.46
N ARG A 193 5.37 14.42 4.75
CA ARG A 193 5.95 14.31 3.42
C ARG A 193 7.47 14.16 3.57
N ILE A 194 8.01 13.05 3.07
CA ILE A 194 9.45 12.82 3.04
C ILE A 194 9.89 12.96 1.59
N ASP A 195 10.67 13.98 1.30
CA ASP A 195 11.23 14.20 -0.03
C ASP A 195 12.32 13.16 -0.32
N LEU A 196 12.23 12.46 -1.45
CA LEU A 196 13.22 11.46 -1.90
C LEU A 196 14.63 12.05 -2.09
N THR A 197 14.75 13.36 -2.27
CA THR A 197 16.05 14.05 -2.29
C THR A 197 16.82 13.89 -0.98
N PHE A 198 16.17 13.73 0.16
CA PHE A 198 16.82 13.44 1.43
C PHE A 198 17.31 11.98 1.52
N ALA A 199 16.62 11.03 0.91
CA ALA A 199 17.06 9.63 0.84
C ALA A 199 18.32 9.49 -0.02
N ALA A 200 18.42 10.24 -1.12
CA ALA A 200 19.60 10.28 -1.97
C ALA A 200 20.81 10.92 -1.31
N ALA A 201 20.60 11.78 -0.30
CA ALA A 201 21.67 12.46 0.45
C ALA A 201 22.21 11.64 1.65
N GLY A 202 21.83 10.39 1.81
CA GLY A 202 22.35 9.48 2.85
C GLY A 202 21.84 9.73 4.26
N GLN A 203 20.78 10.53 4.41
CA GLN A 203 20.10 10.76 5.70
C GLN A 203 18.79 9.93 5.80
N SER A 204 18.74 8.77 5.19
CA SER A 204 17.57 7.92 5.30
C SER A 204 17.57 7.18 6.64
N ALA A 205 16.64 7.51 7.49
CA ALA A 205 16.21 6.65 8.57
C ALA A 205 15.28 5.51 8.04
N LEU A 206 15.18 5.34 6.73
CA LEU A 206 14.21 4.46 6.09
C LEU A 206 14.92 3.66 5.03
N VAL A 207 14.97 2.41 5.15
CA VAL A 207 14.96 1.36 4.13
C VAL A 207 15.64 0.08 4.63
N GLY A 208 14.85 -0.95 4.81
CA GLY A 208 15.34 -2.30 4.60
C GLY A 208 14.83 -2.77 3.25
N ASP A 209 15.68 -3.32 2.44
CA ASP A 209 15.35 -4.04 1.21
C ASP A 209 14.40 -5.22 1.44
#